data_342fe2fa359e0fc48d01c49fdf284f00
#
_entry.id   342fe2fa359e0fc48d01c49fdf284f00
#
_cell.length_a   1.000
_cell.length_b   1.000
_cell.length_c   1.000
_cell.angle_alpha   90.00
_cell.angle_beta   90.00
_cell.angle_gamma   90.00
#
_symmetry.space_group_name_H-M   'P 1'
#
loop_
_entity.id
_entity.type
_entity.pdbx_description
1 polymer ?
#
loop_
_entity_poly.entity_id
_entity_poly.type
_entity_poly.pdbx_seq_one_letter_code
_entity_poly.pdbx_strand_id
1 'polypeptide(L)'
;MKFSFQEKGIGETIVLIHSYLWDSEMWREQIDLLSKKYHCLAIDLPSHAKENFDLKKGYSLSDLAKDVVDFIDEKGIKEFHYIGLSVGGMLAPYLYELKKDSMKSIIMMDSYSGEEGIEKHNLYFKLLDMIEEYQTIPQPMAVQIANMFFVKNNCNVENRNYFNFLNRLQNFDKTNIKNIVTLGRAIFGRDNKLDVIPKISCPLYFIVGNEDEPRPPKESLEMSKLNKNSKYIVVENAGHISNLDNTKFVNKIFSEIFKL
;
A
#
# COMPACT_ATOMS: atom_id res chain seq x y z
N MET A 1 -6.60 -17.17 5.76
CA MET A 1 -5.99 -17.09 4.40
C MET A 1 -4.47 -17.24 4.53
N LYS A 2 -3.77 -17.97 3.63
CA LYS A 2 -2.31 -18.06 3.70
C LYS A 2 -1.69 -16.96 2.83
N PHE A 3 -1.21 -15.90 3.45
CA PHE A 3 -0.44 -14.87 2.75
C PHE A 3 1.01 -15.29 2.52
N SER A 4 1.59 -14.96 1.36
CA SER A 4 3.04 -14.85 1.23
C SER A 4 3.52 -13.66 2.04
N PHE A 5 4.75 -13.69 2.50
CA PHE A 5 5.32 -12.60 3.30
C PHE A 5 6.84 -12.68 3.31
N GLN A 6 7.46 -11.55 3.62
CA GLN A 6 8.86 -11.47 4.04
C GLN A 6 8.93 -11.17 5.53
N GLU A 7 9.85 -11.82 6.23
CA GLU A 7 10.01 -11.66 7.66
C GLU A 7 11.51 -11.51 8.01
N LYS A 8 11.85 -10.45 8.75
CA LYS A 8 13.26 -10.16 9.10
C LYS A 8 13.36 -9.38 10.40
N GLY A 9 14.42 -9.67 11.19
CA GLY A 9 14.70 -8.96 12.44
C GLY A 9 14.01 -9.57 13.64
N ILE A 10 14.22 -8.95 14.80
CA ILE A 10 13.64 -9.31 16.10
C ILE A 10 13.25 -8.04 16.86
N GLY A 11 12.35 -8.14 17.81
CA GLY A 11 11.88 -7.00 18.62
C GLY A 11 10.39 -6.74 18.44
N GLU A 12 9.97 -5.49 18.64
CA GLU A 12 8.59 -5.09 18.41
C GLU A 12 8.24 -5.22 16.92
N THR A 13 7.02 -5.69 16.63
CA THR A 13 6.62 -5.99 15.25
C THR A 13 6.23 -4.74 14.48
N ILE A 14 6.72 -4.63 13.25
CA ILE A 14 6.23 -3.69 12.22
C ILE A 14 5.58 -4.51 11.11
N VAL A 15 4.28 -4.33 10.88
CA VAL A 15 3.55 -4.91 9.75
C VAL A 15 3.60 -3.93 8.59
N LEU A 16 4.05 -4.40 7.41
CA LEU A 16 4.15 -3.59 6.20
C LEU A 16 3.22 -4.17 5.12
N ILE A 17 2.39 -3.31 4.53
CA ILE A 17 1.50 -3.68 3.40
C ILE A 17 1.83 -2.81 2.20
N HIS A 18 2.10 -3.48 1.07
CA HIS A 18 2.52 -2.86 -0.19
C HIS A 18 1.37 -2.20 -0.98
N SER A 19 1.71 -1.50 -2.06
CA SER A 19 0.78 -0.91 -3.02
C SER A 19 0.18 -1.96 -3.96
N TYR A 20 -0.98 -1.66 -4.53
CA TYR A 20 -1.59 -2.45 -5.60
C TYR A 20 -0.63 -2.67 -6.77
N LEU A 21 -0.61 -3.88 -7.34
CA LEU A 21 0.28 -4.36 -8.41
C LEU A 21 1.76 -4.53 -8.00
N TRP A 22 2.12 -4.25 -6.75
CA TRP A 22 3.43 -4.49 -6.16
C TRP A 22 3.42 -5.77 -5.30
N ASP A 23 4.53 -6.04 -4.63
CA ASP A 23 4.67 -7.06 -3.58
C ASP A 23 5.57 -6.55 -2.45
N SER A 24 5.83 -7.40 -1.47
CA SER A 24 6.65 -7.07 -0.30
C SER A 24 8.09 -6.66 -0.64
N GLU A 25 8.60 -7.02 -1.82
CA GLU A 25 9.94 -6.62 -2.29
C GLU A 25 10.10 -5.10 -2.39
N MET A 26 9.01 -4.33 -2.55
CA MET A 26 9.09 -2.88 -2.55
C MET A 26 9.60 -2.30 -1.23
N TRP A 27 9.52 -3.07 -0.15
CA TRP A 27 9.95 -2.67 1.19
C TRP A 27 11.39 -3.06 1.54
N ARG A 28 12.15 -3.67 0.60
CA ARG A 28 13.50 -4.22 0.88
C ARG A 28 14.39 -3.25 1.62
N GLU A 29 14.54 -2.01 1.11
CA GLU A 29 15.41 -1.00 1.70
C GLU A 29 14.93 -0.54 3.10
N GLN A 30 13.61 -0.52 3.31
CA GLN A 30 13.00 -0.18 4.60
C GLN A 30 13.16 -1.35 5.58
N ILE A 31 12.97 -2.58 5.13
CA ILE A 31 13.18 -3.80 5.94
C ILE A 31 14.64 -3.89 6.37
N ASP A 32 15.60 -3.64 5.49
CA ASP A 32 17.05 -3.67 5.81
C ASP A 32 17.42 -2.61 6.86
N LEU A 33 16.71 -1.50 6.89
CA LEU A 33 16.87 -0.47 7.91
C LEU A 33 16.21 -0.88 9.24
N LEU A 34 14.91 -1.17 9.19
CA LEU A 34 14.05 -1.38 10.36
C LEU A 34 14.39 -2.68 11.11
N SER A 35 14.77 -3.74 10.38
CA SER A 35 15.09 -5.05 10.97
C SER A 35 16.33 -5.06 11.87
N LYS A 36 17.09 -3.96 11.91
CA LYS A 36 18.19 -3.78 12.87
C LYS A 36 17.71 -3.73 14.34
N LYS A 37 16.44 -3.36 14.54
CA LYS A 37 15.86 -3.17 15.89
C LYS A 37 14.44 -3.73 16.03
N TYR A 38 13.73 -3.93 14.93
CA TYR A 38 12.34 -4.36 14.88
C TYR A 38 12.19 -5.70 14.15
N HIS A 39 11.16 -6.43 14.51
CA HIS A 39 10.68 -7.54 13.72
C HIS A 39 9.79 -7.03 12.60
N CYS A 40 10.25 -7.10 11.35
CA CYS A 40 9.51 -6.65 10.17
C CYS A 40 8.74 -7.83 9.57
N LEU A 41 7.43 -7.66 9.38
CA LEU A 41 6.54 -8.59 8.68
C LEU A 41 5.90 -7.86 7.50
N ALA A 42 6.43 -8.09 6.30
CA ALA A 42 5.88 -7.51 5.07
C ALA A 42 5.00 -8.55 4.38
N ILE A 43 3.70 -8.27 4.32
CA ILE A 43 2.66 -9.18 3.82
C ILE A 43 2.38 -8.88 2.35
N ASP A 44 2.37 -9.93 1.51
CA ASP A 44 1.94 -9.83 0.12
C ASP A 44 0.41 -9.94 0.03
N LEU A 45 -0.21 -8.97 -0.60
CA LEU A 45 -1.65 -8.97 -0.86
C LEU A 45 -2.03 -10.15 -1.78
N PRO A 46 -3.28 -10.64 -1.71
CA PRO A 46 -3.72 -11.78 -2.51
C PRO A 46 -3.34 -11.66 -3.99
N SER A 47 -2.70 -12.71 -4.52
CA SER A 47 -2.28 -12.82 -5.93
C SER A 47 -1.27 -11.77 -6.42
N HIS A 48 -0.59 -11.09 -5.51
CA HIS A 48 0.52 -10.19 -5.82
C HIS A 48 1.90 -10.86 -5.73
N ALA A 49 1.98 -12.04 -5.12
CA ALA A 49 3.15 -12.91 -5.08
C ALA A 49 2.80 -14.30 -5.63
N LYS A 50 3.54 -15.33 -5.23
CA LYS A 50 3.41 -16.69 -5.77
C LYS A 50 2.17 -17.46 -5.32
N GLU A 51 1.54 -17.03 -4.23
CA GLU A 51 0.37 -17.72 -3.68
C GLU A 51 -0.88 -17.42 -4.52
N ASN A 52 -1.57 -18.48 -4.93
CA ASN A 52 -2.85 -18.36 -5.62
C ASN A 52 -3.99 -18.30 -4.60
N PHE A 53 -4.79 -17.26 -4.72
CA PHE A 53 -6.03 -17.11 -3.97
C PHE A 53 -7.22 -17.31 -4.92
N ASP A 54 -8.37 -17.64 -4.38
CA ASP A 54 -9.64 -17.57 -5.11
C ASP A 54 -10.55 -16.56 -4.38
N LEU A 55 -10.37 -15.29 -4.72
CA LEU A 55 -11.16 -14.22 -4.15
C LEU A 55 -12.62 -14.34 -4.64
N LYS A 56 -13.56 -14.34 -3.71
CA LYS A 56 -14.99 -14.35 -4.03
C LYS A 56 -15.40 -13.07 -4.76
N LYS A 57 -16.38 -13.14 -5.63
CA LYS A 57 -17.00 -11.95 -6.22
C LYS A 57 -17.54 -11.02 -5.11
N GLY A 58 -17.26 -9.72 -5.24
CA GLY A 58 -17.66 -8.73 -4.23
C GLY A 58 -16.75 -8.70 -3.00
N TYR A 59 -15.55 -9.31 -3.07
CA TYR A 59 -14.52 -9.15 -2.04
C TYR A 59 -14.21 -7.67 -1.84
N SER A 60 -14.14 -7.24 -0.58
CA SER A 60 -13.99 -5.82 -0.20
C SER A 60 -12.72 -5.55 0.59
N LEU A 61 -12.35 -4.28 0.81
CA LEU A 61 -11.26 -3.91 1.72
C LEU A 61 -11.57 -4.31 3.17
N SER A 62 -12.84 -4.37 3.56
CA SER A 62 -13.24 -4.90 4.87
C SER A 62 -12.96 -6.40 5.00
N ASP A 63 -13.19 -7.19 3.93
CA ASP A 63 -12.83 -8.61 3.91
C ASP A 63 -11.31 -8.78 3.98
N LEU A 64 -10.57 -8.00 3.18
CA LEU A 64 -9.11 -8.04 3.19
C LEU A 64 -8.52 -7.67 4.55
N ALA A 65 -9.07 -6.66 5.23
CA ALA A 65 -8.63 -6.27 6.56
C ALA A 65 -8.85 -7.38 7.59
N LYS A 66 -9.97 -8.11 7.51
CA LYS A 66 -10.23 -9.29 8.37
C LYS A 66 -9.23 -10.40 8.10
N ASP A 67 -8.99 -10.73 6.82
CA ASP A 67 -8.02 -11.76 6.46
C ASP A 67 -6.59 -11.40 6.95
N VAL A 68 -6.20 -10.12 6.85
CA VAL A 68 -4.90 -9.64 7.38
C VAL A 68 -4.85 -9.74 8.90
N VAL A 69 -5.94 -9.39 9.61
CA VAL A 69 -6.02 -9.52 11.07
C VAL A 69 -5.90 -10.98 11.49
N ASP A 70 -6.64 -11.88 10.83
CA ASP A 70 -6.58 -13.32 11.12
C ASP A 70 -5.15 -13.86 10.95
N PHE A 71 -4.45 -13.42 9.90
CA PHE A 71 -3.07 -13.81 9.66
C PHE A 71 -2.10 -13.26 10.74
N ILE A 72 -2.26 -12.00 11.16
CA ILE A 72 -1.49 -11.40 12.26
C ILE A 72 -1.72 -12.18 13.56
N ASP A 73 -2.97 -12.59 13.84
CA ASP A 73 -3.33 -13.38 15.02
C ASP A 73 -2.77 -14.81 14.95
N GLU A 74 -2.80 -15.46 13.78
CA GLU A 74 -2.17 -16.77 13.54
C GLU A 74 -0.64 -16.73 13.79
N LYS A 75 0.01 -15.59 13.51
CA LYS A 75 1.42 -15.33 13.82
C LYS A 75 1.68 -15.08 15.32
N GLY A 76 0.64 -14.98 16.14
CA GLY A 76 0.74 -14.70 17.57
C GLY A 76 1.13 -13.27 17.93
N ILE A 77 1.04 -12.33 16.96
CA ILE A 77 1.39 -10.93 17.13
C ILE A 77 0.29 -10.21 17.91
N LYS A 78 0.59 -9.70 19.10
CA LYS A 78 -0.37 -9.02 19.98
C LYS A 78 -0.41 -7.52 19.79
N GLU A 79 0.75 -6.91 19.57
CA GLU A 79 0.91 -5.48 19.35
C GLU A 79 1.84 -5.26 18.16
N PHE A 80 1.56 -4.25 17.35
CA PHE A 80 2.37 -3.94 16.18
C PHE A 80 2.29 -2.47 15.78
N HIS A 81 3.34 -2.01 15.11
CA HIS A 81 3.34 -0.80 14.30
C HIS A 81 2.84 -1.16 12.90
N TYR A 82 2.15 -0.26 12.25
CA TYR A 82 1.62 -0.47 10.91
C TYR A 82 2.19 0.53 9.92
N ILE A 83 2.64 0.05 8.78
CA ILE A 83 3.06 0.86 7.63
C ILE A 83 2.33 0.35 6.40
N GLY A 84 1.54 1.19 5.76
CA GLY A 84 0.84 0.83 4.52
C GLY A 84 1.01 1.88 3.45
N LEU A 85 1.34 1.44 2.23
CA LEU A 85 1.44 2.31 1.07
C LEU A 85 0.25 2.10 0.13
N SER A 86 -0.39 3.18 -0.33
CA SER A 86 -1.54 3.15 -1.24
C SER A 86 -2.68 2.29 -0.67
N VAL A 87 -3.01 1.16 -1.30
CA VAL A 87 -4.01 0.23 -0.73
C VAL A 87 -3.64 -0.24 0.67
N GLY A 88 -2.35 -0.44 0.97
CA GLY A 88 -1.91 -0.71 2.34
C GLY A 88 -2.30 0.40 3.29
N GLY A 89 -2.14 1.67 2.91
CA GLY A 89 -2.62 2.80 3.69
C GLY A 89 -4.15 2.87 3.79
N MET A 90 -4.88 2.53 2.72
CA MET A 90 -6.35 2.46 2.72
C MET A 90 -6.89 1.41 3.69
N LEU A 91 -6.12 0.35 3.97
CA LEU A 91 -6.49 -0.68 4.94
C LEU A 91 -6.37 -0.20 6.39
N ALA A 92 -5.54 0.81 6.68
CA ALA A 92 -5.26 1.24 8.05
C ALA A 92 -6.53 1.54 8.90
N PRO A 93 -7.53 2.30 8.42
CA PRO A 93 -8.74 2.54 9.20
C PRO A 93 -9.57 1.28 9.45
N TYR A 94 -9.64 0.35 8.51
CA TYR A 94 -10.34 -0.93 8.71
C TYR A 94 -9.63 -1.79 9.76
N LEU A 95 -8.29 -1.87 9.70
CA LEU A 95 -7.48 -2.58 10.69
C LEU A 95 -7.61 -1.93 12.07
N TYR A 96 -7.64 -0.59 12.13
CA TYR A 96 -7.83 0.13 13.38
C TYR A 96 -9.18 -0.19 14.04
N GLU A 97 -10.26 -0.25 13.27
CA GLU A 97 -11.58 -0.66 13.80
C GLU A 97 -11.55 -2.06 14.41
N LEU A 98 -10.75 -2.97 13.86
CA LEU A 98 -10.64 -4.37 14.31
C LEU A 98 -9.62 -4.57 15.46
N LYS A 99 -8.54 -3.78 15.48
CA LYS A 99 -7.34 -4.00 16.33
C LYS A 99 -6.81 -2.73 16.99
N LYS A 100 -7.69 -1.76 17.32
CA LYS A 100 -7.28 -0.45 17.87
C LYS A 100 -6.30 -0.54 19.05
N ASP A 101 -6.52 -1.49 19.97
CA ASP A 101 -5.73 -1.66 21.18
C ASP A 101 -4.40 -2.38 20.93
N SER A 102 -4.22 -2.97 19.74
CA SER A 102 -2.99 -3.64 19.29
C SER A 102 -2.07 -2.76 18.45
N MET A 103 -2.59 -1.65 17.90
CA MET A 103 -1.84 -0.79 17.00
C MET A 103 -1.05 0.29 17.77
N LYS A 104 0.28 0.17 17.77
CA LYS A 104 1.21 1.08 18.47
C LYS A 104 1.47 2.37 17.71
N SER A 105 1.47 2.35 16.40
CA SER A 105 1.51 3.51 15.51
C SER A 105 1.03 3.15 14.12
N ILE A 106 0.61 4.13 13.35
CA ILE A 106 0.14 3.97 11.97
C ILE A 106 0.88 4.96 11.07
N ILE A 107 1.45 4.45 9.98
CA ILE A 107 2.03 5.25 8.90
C ILE A 107 1.25 4.94 7.63
N MET A 108 0.55 5.93 7.08
CA MET A 108 -0.15 5.86 5.82
C MET A 108 0.66 6.61 4.78
N MET A 109 1.15 5.89 3.76
CA MET A 109 1.96 6.44 2.69
C MET A 109 1.18 6.50 1.38
N ASP A 110 1.26 7.63 0.68
CA ASP A 110 0.73 7.77 -0.68
C ASP A 110 -0.71 7.22 -0.80
N SER A 111 -1.60 7.61 0.12
CA SER A 111 -2.88 6.94 0.36
C SER A 111 -3.99 7.91 0.72
N TYR A 112 -5.25 7.44 0.56
CA TYR A 112 -6.44 8.19 0.93
C TYR A 112 -7.57 7.27 1.41
N SER A 113 -8.15 7.58 2.57
CA SER A 113 -9.22 6.78 3.20
C SER A 113 -10.64 7.16 2.77
N GLY A 114 -10.81 8.21 1.95
CA GLY A 114 -12.09 8.55 1.35
C GLY A 114 -12.44 7.62 0.18
N GLU A 115 -13.70 7.69 -0.25
CA GLU A 115 -14.13 7.03 -1.49
C GLU A 115 -13.43 7.60 -2.73
N GLU A 116 -13.43 6.84 -3.82
CA GLU A 116 -12.88 7.31 -5.08
C GLU A 116 -13.82 8.31 -5.74
N GLY A 117 -13.27 9.42 -6.25
CA GLY A 117 -14.05 10.36 -7.01
C GLY A 117 -14.66 9.71 -8.27
N ILE A 118 -15.90 10.06 -8.62
CA ILE A 118 -16.70 9.40 -9.64
C ILE A 118 -15.98 9.25 -11.00
N GLU A 119 -15.22 10.26 -11.41
CA GLU A 119 -14.48 10.23 -12.68
C GLU A 119 -13.35 9.19 -12.64
N LYS A 120 -12.54 9.19 -11.57
CA LYS A 120 -11.48 8.20 -11.38
C LYS A 120 -12.05 6.80 -11.18
N HIS A 121 -13.13 6.66 -10.40
CA HIS A 121 -13.85 5.40 -10.22
C HIS A 121 -14.23 4.80 -11.57
N ASN A 122 -14.95 5.55 -12.41
CA ASN A 122 -15.39 5.08 -13.72
C ASN A 122 -14.21 4.72 -14.65
N LEU A 123 -13.13 5.52 -14.62
CA LEU A 123 -11.93 5.25 -15.38
C LEU A 123 -11.26 3.93 -14.94
N TYR A 124 -11.04 3.76 -13.64
CA TYR A 124 -10.38 2.57 -13.11
C TYR A 124 -11.21 1.30 -13.33
N PHE A 125 -12.53 1.36 -13.18
CA PHE A 125 -13.40 0.22 -13.46
C PHE A 125 -13.34 -0.18 -14.94
N LYS A 126 -13.35 0.79 -15.86
CA LYS A 126 -13.17 0.53 -17.29
C LYS A 126 -11.82 -0.13 -17.60
N LEU A 127 -10.74 0.32 -16.96
CA LEU A 127 -9.41 -0.29 -17.12
C LEU A 127 -9.39 -1.73 -16.57
N LEU A 128 -10.04 -1.98 -15.45
CA LEU A 128 -10.19 -3.33 -14.88
C LEU A 128 -11.01 -4.25 -15.79
N ASP A 129 -12.10 -3.74 -16.41
CA ASP A 129 -12.90 -4.50 -17.40
C ASP A 129 -12.03 -4.92 -18.60
N MET A 130 -11.17 -4.02 -19.10
CA MET A 130 -10.24 -4.33 -20.18
C MET A 130 -9.21 -5.38 -19.78
N ILE A 131 -8.63 -5.28 -18.57
CA ILE A 131 -7.67 -6.28 -18.06
C ILE A 131 -8.36 -7.64 -17.92
N GLU A 132 -9.60 -7.69 -17.46
CA GLU A 132 -10.40 -8.91 -17.32
C GLU A 132 -10.72 -9.51 -18.68
N GLU A 133 -11.12 -8.70 -19.66
CA GLU A 133 -11.44 -9.13 -21.03
C GLU A 133 -10.20 -9.69 -21.75
N TYR A 134 -9.08 -9.00 -21.70
CA TYR A 134 -7.84 -9.39 -22.37
C TYR A 134 -7.04 -10.47 -21.62
N GLN A 135 -7.40 -10.74 -20.37
CA GLN A 135 -6.67 -11.66 -19.47
C GLN A 135 -5.17 -11.31 -19.37
N THR A 136 -4.86 -10.04 -19.45
CA THR A 136 -3.50 -9.47 -19.34
C THR A 136 -3.58 -7.98 -19.14
N ILE A 137 -2.47 -7.35 -18.69
CA ILE A 137 -2.32 -5.89 -18.72
C ILE A 137 -1.70 -5.54 -20.08
N PRO A 138 -2.43 -4.88 -20.99
CA PRO A 138 -1.89 -4.52 -22.31
C PRO A 138 -0.67 -3.63 -22.20
N GLN A 139 0.32 -3.80 -23.09
CA GLN A 139 1.60 -3.09 -23.02
C GLN A 139 1.47 -1.55 -22.92
N PRO A 140 0.60 -0.85 -23.69
CA PRO A 140 0.42 0.58 -23.54
C PRO A 140 -0.13 0.96 -22.16
N MET A 141 -1.03 0.14 -21.60
CA MET A 141 -1.60 0.33 -20.26
C MET A 141 -0.52 0.10 -19.18
N ALA A 142 0.33 -0.92 -19.32
CA ALA A 142 1.43 -1.18 -18.41
C ALA A 142 2.39 0.02 -18.31
N VAL A 143 2.74 0.61 -19.45
CA VAL A 143 3.58 1.83 -19.50
C VAL A 143 2.88 3.01 -18.81
N GLN A 144 1.59 3.21 -19.10
CA GLN A 144 0.81 4.29 -18.47
C GLN A 144 0.72 4.11 -16.94
N ILE A 145 0.44 2.89 -16.47
CA ILE A 145 0.41 2.58 -15.04
C ILE A 145 1.79 2.84 -14.42
N ALA A 146 2.88 2.35 -15.03
CA ALA A 146 4.22 2.57 -14.51
C ALA A 146 4.55 4.06 -14.41
N ASN A 147 4.22 4.86 -15.44
CA ASN A 147 4.43 6.31 -15.42
C ASN A 147 3.64 7.05 -14.34
N MET A 148 2.46 6.55 -13.96
CA MET A 148 1.65 7.13 -12.89
C MET A 148 2.24 6.87 -11.49
N PHE A 149 3.02 5.81 -11.34
CA PHE A 149 3.55 5.41 -10.03
C PHE A 149 4.84 6.15 -9.68
N PHE A 150 5.68 6.46 -10.65
CA PHE A 150 6.99 7.08 -10.44
C PHE A 150 6.97 8.58 -10.73
N VAL A 151 7.83 9.31 -10.03
CA VAL A 151 8.11 10.69 -10.40
C VAL A 151 8.69 10.75 -11.82
N LYS A 152 8.33 11.78 -12.58
CA LYS A 152 8.63 11.88 -14.01
C LYS A 152 10.10 11.58 -14.37
N ASN A 153 11.04 12.07 -13.57
CA ASN A 153 12.47 11.86 -13.81
C ASN A 153 12.91 10.39 -13.64
N ASN A 154 12.12 9.59 -12.91
CA ASN A 154 12.36 8.17 -12.68
C ASN A 154 11.64 7.26 -13.69
N CYS A 155 10.77 7.82 -14.55
CA CYS A 155 10.06 7.10 -15.61
C CYS A 155 10.97 6.76 -16.79
N ASN A 156 12.01 5.95 -16.55
CA ASN A 156 12.94 5.51 -17.58
C ASN A 156 13.51 4.12 -17.25
N VAL A 157 13.90 3.37 -18.28
CA VAL A 157 14.37 1.98 -18.14
C VAL A 157 15.75 1.85 -17.47
N GLU A 158 16.49 2.93 -17.30
CA GLU A 158 17.76 2.95 -16.56
C GLU A 158 17.49 2.95 -15.06
N ASN A 159 16.32 3.45 -14.64
CA ASN A 159 15.87 3.31 -13.27
C ASN A 159 15.41 1.86 -13.02
N ARG A 160 16.19 1.15 -12.20
CA ARG A 160 15.97 -0.27 -11.91
C ARG A 160 14.56 -0.56 -11.33
N ASN A 161 14.04 0.31 -10.46
CA ASN A 161 12.72 0.11 -9.84
C ASN A 161 11.62 0.28 -10.89
N TYR A 162 11.72 1.30 -11.75
CA TYR A 162 10.78 1.50 -12.85
C TYR A 162 10.81 0.34 -13.83
N PHE A 163 12.01 -0.07 -14.26
CA PHE A 163 12.18 -1.22 -15.18
C PHE A 163 11.58 -2.50 -14.61
N ASN A 164 11.86 -2.82 -13.35
CA ASN A 164 11.35 -4.02 -12.71
C ASN A 164 9.82 -3.98 -12.59
N PHE A 165 9.24 -2.83 -12.25
CA PHE A 165 7.80 -2.67 -12.17
C PHE A 165 7.12 -2.79 -13.53
N LEU A 166 7.65 -2.11 -14.54
CA LEU A 166 7.15 -2.21 -15.92
C LEU A 166 7.19 -3.67 -16.42
N ASN A 167 8.32 -4.35 -16.21
CA ASN A 167 8.48 -5.76 -16.58
C ASN A 167 7.49 -6.66 -15.84
N ARG A 168 7.24 -6.40 -14.55
CA ARG A 168 6.23 -7.11 -13.76
C ARG A 168 4.83 -6.94 -14.36
N LEU A 169 4.43 -5.72 -14.70
CA LEU A 169 3.13 -5.43 -15.30
C LEU A 169 2.94 -6.15 -16.65
N GLN A 170 3.98 -6.16 -17.48
CA GLN A 170 3.96 -6.79 -18.82
C GLN A 170 3.94 -8.32 -18.76
N ASN A 171 4.48 -8.91 -17.68
CA ASN A 171 4.59 -10.35 -17.50
C ASN A 171 3.72 -10.87 -16.35
N PHE A 172 2.62 -10.15 -16.03
CA PHE A 172 1.74 -10.55 -14.95
C PHE A 172 1.15 -11.94 -15.23
N ASP A 173 1.17 -12.83 -14.23
CA ASP A 173 0.66 -14.20 -14.39
C ASP A 173 -0.84 -14.17 -14.66
N LYS A 174 -1.22 -14.76 -15.81
CA LYS A 174 -2.63 -14.80 -16.25
C LYS A 174 -3.55 -15.49 -15.24
N THR A 175 -3.04 -16.46 -14.49
CA THR A 175 -3.81 -17.15 -13.44
C THR A 175 -4.24 -16.20 -12.31
N ASN A 176 -3.53 -15.09 -12.12
CA ASN A 176 -3.79 -14.10 -11.09
C ASN A 176 -4.70 -12.94 -11.55
N ILE A 177 -4.98 -12.82 -12.86
CA ILE A 177 -5.74 -11.67 -13.40
C ILE A 177 -7.11 -11.53 -12.74
N LYS A 178 -7.87 -12.61 -12.58
CA LYS A 178 -9.18 -12.59 -11.91
C LYS A 178 -9.11 -11.96 -10.51
N ASN A 179 -8.12 -12.35 -9.73
CA ASN A 179 -7.96 -11.86 -8.35
C ASN A 179 -7.44 -10.42 -8.31
N ILE A 180 -6.52 -10.07 -9.22
CA ILE A 180 -6.05 -8.68 -9.38
C ILE A 180 -7.21 -7.77 -9.72
N VAL A 181 -8.05 -8.13 -10.68
CA VAL A 181 -9.25 -7.36 -11.03
C VAL A 181 -10.22 -7.27 -9.85
N THR A 182 -10.46 -8.40 -9.16
CA THR A 182 -11.35 -8.43 -7.99
C THR A 182 -10.85 -7.49 -6.89
N LEU A 183 -9.56 -7.52 -6.58
CA LEU A 183 -8.96 -6.62 -5.59
C LEU A 183 -8.95 -5.16 -6.08
N GLY A 184 -8.67 -4.92 -7.36
CA GLY A 184 -8.77 -3.59 -7.97
C GLY A 184 -10.18 -2.99 -7.80
N ARG A 185 -11.23 -3.78 -8.03
CA ARG A 185 -12.62 -3.34 -7.79
C ARG A 185 -12.87 -3.02 -6.31
N ALA A 186 -12.32 -3.82 -5.39
CA ALA A 186 -12.41 -3.54 -3.95
C ALA A 186 -11.70 -2.23 -3.58
N ILE A 187 -10.55 -1.94 -4.18
CA ILE A 187 -9.76 -0.72 -3.93
C ILE A 187 -10.49 0.51 -4.45
N PHE A 188 -10.89 0.49 -5.72
CA PHE A 188 -11.48 1.66 -6.38
C PHE A 188 -12.98 1.84 -6.07
N GLY A 189 -13.65 0.79 -5.58
CA GLY A 189 -15.03 0.84 -5.06
C GLY A 189 -15.13 0.89 -3.54
N ARG A 190 -14.06 1.25 -2.84
CA ARG A 190 -14.01 1.27 -1.37
C ARG A 190 -14.96 2.26 -0.73
N ASP A 191 -15.39 1.92 0.47
CA ASP A 191 -16.18 2.81 1.32
C ASP A 191 -15.35 4.00 1.80
N ASN A 192 -16.04 5.10 2.11
CA ASN A 192 -15.44 6.24 2.80
C ASN A 192 -15.16 5.90 4.26
N LYS A 193 -13.89 6.01 4.68
CA LYS A 193 -13.40 5.76 6.04
C LYS A 193 -12.76 6.99 6.70
N LEU A 194 -13.03 8.18 6.20
CA LEU A 194 -12.51 9.42 6.79
C LEU A 194 -13.01 9.65 8.21
N ASP A 195 -14.19 9.13 8.55
CA ASP A 195 -14.76 9.22 9.90
C ASP A 195 -14.00 8.41 10.96
N VAL A 196 -13.13 7.48 10.56
CA VAL A 196 -12.27 6.69 11.46
C VAL A 196 -11.00 7.48 11.82
N ILE A 197 -10.48 8.31 10.92
CA ILE A 197 -9.22 9.06 11.11
C ILE A 197 -9.19 9.85 12.43
N PRO A 198 -10.22 10.64 12.80
CA PRO A 198 -10.22 11.37 14.08
C PRO A 198 -10.28 10.47 15.33
N LYS A 199 -10.66 9.21 15.17
CA LYS A 199 -10.77 8.24 16.27
C LYS A 199 -9.45 7.52 16.56
N ILE A 200 -8.46 7.62 15.65
CA ILE A 200 -7.14 7.00 15.83
C ILE A 200 -6.40 7.70 16.97
N SER A 201 -6.11 6.97 18.03
CA SER A 201 -5.49 7.48 19.26
C SER A 201 -3.98 7.23 19.34
N CYS A 202 -3.45 6.26 18.59
CA CYS A 202 -2.02 6.02 18.51
C CYS A 202 -1.32 7.05 17.59
N PRO A 203 0.02 7.20 17.67
CA PRO A 203 0.77 8.05 16.75
C PRO A 203 0.44 7.75 15.29
N LEU A 204 0.05 8.79 14.53
CA LEU A 204 -0.42 8.70 13.16
C LEU A 204 0.41 9.60 12.25
N TYR A 205 0.86 9.04 11.13
CA TYR A 205 1.68 9.75 10.16
C TYR A 205 1.08 9.60 8.76
N PHE A 206 0.99 10.71 8.04
CA PHE A 206 0.66 10.76 6.62
C PHE A 206 1.91 11.20 5.86
N ILE A 207 2.42 10.33 4.99
CA ILE A 207 3.62 10.56 4.19
C ILE A 207 3.19 10.48 2.72
N VAL A 208 3.60 11.43 1.89
CA VAL A 208 3.17 11.47 0.49
C VAL A 208 4.25 12.08 -0.40
N GLY A 209 4.43 11.53 -1.60
CA GLY A 209 5.26 12.12 -2.64
C GLY A 209 4.68 13.45 -3.13
N ASN A 210 5.54 14.47 -3.34
CA ASN A 210 5.08 15.79 -3.80
C ASN A 210 4.50 15.77 -5.22
N GLU A 211 4.82 14.74 -6.01
CA GLU A 211 4.36 14.52 -7.38
C GLU A 211 3.46 13.26 -7.50
N ASP A 212 2.83 12.82 -6.41
CA ASP A 212 1.89 11.71 -6.43
C ASP A 212 0.62 12.09 -7.22
N GLU A 213 0.48 11.52 -8.43
CA GLU A 213 -0.68 11.75 -9.30
C GLU A 213 -1.90 10.91 -8.87
N PRO A 214 -1.78 9.60 -8.60
CA PRO A 214 -2.89 8.77 -8.11
C PRO A 214 -3.50 9.30 -6.80
N ARG A 215 -2.67 9.70 -5.84
CA ARG A 215 -3.06 10.19 -4.50
C ARG A 215 -2.41 11.54 -4.20
N PRO A 216 -2.93 12.63 -4.76
CA PRO A 216 -2.29 13.94 -4.62
C PRO A 216 -2.09 14.37 -3.16
N PRO A 217 -1.02 15.10 -2.84
CA PRO A 217 -0.69 15.54 -1.48
C PRO A 217 -1.84 16.19 -0.71
N LYS A 218 -2.79 16.83 -1.41
CA LYS A 218 -3.99 17.41 -0.81
C LYS A 218 -4.85 16.41 -0.06
N GLU A 219 -4.90 15.14 -0.51
CA GLU A 219 -5.69 14.07 0.14
C GLU A 219 -5.07 13.69 1.49
N SER A 220 -3.75 13.52 1.56
CA SER A 220 -3.03 13.29 2.82
C SER A 220 -3.11 14.49 3.76
N LEU A 221 -3.05 15.71 3.23
CA LEU A 221 -3.23 16.94 4.01
C LEU A 221 -4.67 17.04 4.57
N GLU A 222 -5.68 16.65 3.81
CA GLU A 222 -7.08 16.58 4.27
C GLU A 222 -7.20 15.63 5.46
N MET A 223 -6.71 14.40 5.32
CA MET A 223 -6.73 13.42 6.41
C MET A 223 -5.98 13.90 7.65
N SER A 224 -4.84 14.57 7.48
CA SER A 224 -4.06 15.07 8.61
C SER A 224 -4.80 16.15 9.43
N LYS A 225 -5.66 16.94 8.80
CA LYS A 225 -6.50 17.93 9.47
C LYS A 225 -7.61 17.32 10.32
N LEU A 226 -8.01 16.06 10.02
CA LEU A 226 -9.03 15.33 10.78
C LEU A 226 -8.50 14.80 12.11
N ASN A 227 -7.18 14.64 12.25
CA ASN A 227 -6.55 14.17 13.50
C ASN A 227 -5.43 15.09 13.94
N LYS A 228 -5.68 15.86 15.00
CA LYS A 228 -4.76 16.91 15.51
C LYS A 228 -3.41 16.36 16.00
N ASN A 229 -3.35 15.07 16.31
CA ASN A 229 -2.12 14.41 16.81
C ASN A 229 -1.33 13.76 15.67
N SER A 230 -1.83 13.84 14.43
CA SER A 230 -1.12 13.30 13.27
C SER A 230 0.01 14.20 12.80
N LYS A 231 0.95 13.62 12.07
CA LYS A 231 2.00 14.35 11.35
C LYS A 231 1.83 14.18 9.85
N TYR A 232 1.97 15.27 9.12
CA TYR A 232 1.95 15.30 7.66
C TYR A 232 3.36 15.59 7.14
N ILE A 233 3.86 14.73 6.25
CA ILE A 233 5.24 14.79 5.73
C ILE A 233 5.18 14.64 4.21
N VAL A 234 5.80 15.57 3.50
CA VAL A 234 5.93 15.51 2.03
C VAL A 234 7.32 15.01 1.67
N VAL A 235 7.37 14.07 0.75
CA VAL A 235 8.60 13.52 0.19
C VAL A 235 8.87 14.21 -1.14
N GLU A 236 9.89 15.06 -1.18
CA GLU A 236 10.26 15.78 -2.38
C GLU A 236 10.84 14.83 -3.44
N ASN A 237 10.62 15.16 -4.72
CA ASN A 237 11.06 14.36 -5.88
C ASN A 237 10.58 12.91 -5.82
N ALA A 238 9.31 12.72 -5.45
CA ALA A 238 8.70 11.41 -5.33
C ALA A 238 7.25 11.41 -5.84
N GLY A 239 6.88 10.36 -6.56
CA GLY A 239 5.54 10.04 -7.01
C GLY A 239 4.81 9.14 -6.02
N HIS A 240 3.96 8.24 -6.55
CA HIS A 240 3.07 7.37 -5.77
C HIS A 240 3.76 6.25 -4.98
N ILE A 241 5.03 5.96 -5.29
CA ILE A 241 5.84 5.01 -4.53
C ILE A 241 7.03 5.74 -3.92
N SER A 242 6.70 6.67 -3.02
CA SER A 242 7.66 7.60 -2.44
C SER A 242 8.84 6.91 -1.75
N ASN A 243 8.62 5.70 -1.21
CA ASN A 243 9.66 4.86 -0.60
C ASN A 243 10.73 4.37 -1.59
N LEU A 244 10.40 4.25 -2.88
CA LEU A 244 11.33 3.84 -3.94
C LEU A 244 11.90 5.04 -4.70
N ASP A 245 11.11 6.09 -4.91
CA ASP A 245 11.54 7.31 -5.59
C ASP A 245 12.57 8.09 -4.77
N ASN A 246 12.35 8.22 -3.47
CA ASN A 246 13.29 8.87 -2.56
C ASN A 246 13.55 8.05 -1.30
N THR A 247 14.09 6.86 -1.49
CA THR A 247 14.41 5.88 -0.44
C THR A 247 15.23 6.49 0.70
N LYS A 248 16.22 7.31 0.37
CA LYS A 248 17.09 7.95 1.37
C LYS A 248 16.30 8.83 2.33
N PHE A 249 15.40 9.65 1.82
CA PHE A 249 14.59 10.56 2.63
C PHE A 249 13.57 9.79 3.46
N VAL A 250 12.87 8.79 2.86
CA VAL A 250 11.90 7.94 3.58
C VAL A 250 12.60 7.14 4.68
N ASN A 251 13.77 6.58 4.43
CA ASN A 251 14.55 5.87 5.44
C ASN A 251 14.99 6.79 6.60
N LYS A 252 15.31 8.07 6.31
CA LYS A 252 15.57 9.07 7.36
C LYS A 252 14.33 9.32 8.20
N ILE A 253 13.16 9.51 7.60
CA ILE A 253 11.89 9.67 8.32
C ILE A 253 11.63 8.46 9.22
N PHE A 254 11.79 7.24 8.71
CA PHE A 254 11.59 6.03 9.50
C PHE A 254 12.60 5.92 10.64
N SER A 255 13.86 6.31 10.43
CA SER A 255 14.86 6.36 11.52
C SER A 255 14.46 7.32 12.64
N GLU A 256 13.87 8.46 12.31
CA GLU A 256 13.37 9.43 13.29
C GLU A 256 12.14 8.90 14.04
N ILE A 257 11.17 8.30 13.33
CA ILE A 257 9.93 7.75 13.92
C ILE A 257 10.25 6.57 14.85
N PHE A 258 11.08 5.65 14.41
CA PHE A 258 11.41 4.42 15.12
C PHE A 258 12.68 4.52 15.99
N LYS A 259 13.33 5.68 16.06
CA LYS A 259 14.52 5.96 16.87
C LYS A 259 15.65 4.94 16.63
N LEU A 260 16.00 4.77 15.33
CA LEU A 260 17.08 3.87 14.89
C LEU A 260 18.44 4.56 14.95
#